data_4c220202a5e2639786fb046b2a31f3c4
#
_entry.id   4c220202a5e2639786fb046b2a31f3c4
#
_cell.length_a   1.000
_cell.length_b   1.000
_cell.length_c   1.000
_cell.angle_alpha   90.00
_cell.angle_beta   90.00
_cell.angle_gamma   90.00
#
_symmetry.space_group_name_H-M   'P 1'
#
loop_
_entity.id
_entity.type
_entity.pdbx_description
1 polymer ?
#
loop_
_entity_poly.entity_id
_entity_poly.type
_entity_poly.pdbx_seq_one_letter_code
_entity_poly.pdbx_strand_id
1 'polypeptide(L)'
;MGLKKIVLNIILSFVNIFVSLIPIKKNQIAFVSLEDNVLRDDFLDIYNHLDISHYSIKKVLIHYDKKSVWNDFLYLLNCIKQIIVINTSHIVLINDNNYVVSRYKRQGVKVIEVWHATGAIKKFGNAIKRQYPINNYDYVIANSDYWVEPYSLAFSVDKNNVLVTGMPRVDHLFDETYKEEAQKNFYLKYPKLKNKKILLYAPTFRGNIYKGFKAVDFDSKKLMSLLDEDTVLLYKYHPLMHNIPIEEDERILNMSHENTYDLFIVSDALISDFSSIIFDYSILNKPMYFYVPDLKEYMHHLGCFVDYKKEMPGPLCYNEDELGDAIHSNERYDIKRFKTKFFKYQDGKNVERVISFIEQLIKED
;
A
#
# COMPACT_ATOMS: atom_id res chain seq x y z
N MET A 1 -11.80 13.23 24.66
CA MET A 1 -11.26 11.85 24.49
C MET A 1 -12.32 10.88 25.01
N GLY A 2 -12.78 9.90 24.20
CA GLY A 2 -13.86 9.01 24.64
C GLY A 2 -13.44 8.08 25.79
N LEU A 3 -14.36 7.72 26.68
CA LEU A 3 -14.14 6.88 27.86
C LEU A 3 -13.37 5.59 27.51
N LYS A 4 -13.70 4.94 26.41
CA LYS A 4 -13.01 3.74 25.90
C LYS A 4 -11.50 3.96 25.72
N LYS A 5 -11.09 5.12 25.17
CA LYS A 5 -9.68 5.45 24.96
C LYS A 5 -8.94 5.73 26.27
N ILE A 6 -9.63 6.28 27.28
CA ILE A 6 -9.05 6.49 28.61
C ILE A 6 -8.77 5.14 29.27
N VAL A 7 -9.78 4.23 29.28
CA VAL A 7 -9.65 2.88 29.82
C VAL A 7 -8.52 2.09 29.11
N LEU A 8 -8.51 2.13 27.79
CA LEU A 8 -7.44 1.52 27.00
C LEU A 8 -6.07 2.01 27.47
N ASN A 9 -5.88 3.33 27.57
CA ASN A 9 -4.60 3.91 27.98
C ASN A 9 -4.19 3.51 29.40
N ILE A 10 -5.12 3.45 30.36
CA ILE A 10 -4.81 3.03 31.73
C ILE A 10 -4.30 1.58 31.73
N ILE A 11 -5.00 0.68 31.05
CA ILE A 11 -4.61 -0.74 30.97
C ILE A 11 -3.24 -0.88 30.29
N LEU A 12 -3.06 -0.23 29.14
CA LEU A 12 -1.80 -0.32 28.39
C LEU A 12 -0.63 0.28 29.15
N SER A 13 -0.84 1.40 29.87
CA SER A 13 0.21 2.00 30.70
C SER A 13 0.62 1.09 31.86
N PHE A 14 -0.37 0.44 32.50
CA PHE A 14 -0.10 -0.54 33.55
C PHE A 14 0.72 -1.74 33.01
N VAL A 15 0.30 -2.32 31.90
CA VAL A 15 1.04 -3.42 31.24
C VAL A 15 2.45 -2.98 30.89
N ASN A 16 2.62 -1.76 30.37
CA ASN A 16 3.92 -1.24 29.94
C ASN A 16 4.93 -1.12 31.08
N ILE A 17 4.48 -0.84 32.32
CA ILE A 17 5.36 -0.81 33.50
C ILE A 17 6.04 -2.16 33.69
N PHE A 18 5.30 -3.27 33.61
CA PHE A 18 5.87 -4.62 33.78
C PHE A 18 6.73 -5.01 32.58
N VAL A 19 6.32 -4.67 31.38
CA VAL A 19 7.08 -4.99 30.14
C VAL A 19 8.41 -4.22 30.11
N SER A 20 8.48 -3.03 30.70
CA SER A 20 9.74 -2.26 30.80
C SER A 20 10.82 -2.95 31.61
N LEU A 21 10.47 -3.90 32.50
CA LEU A 21 11.39 -4.71 33.26
C LEU A 21 11.97 -5.90 32.49
N ILE A 22 11.36 -6.27 31.37
CA ILE A 22 11.83 -7.38 30.53
C ILE A 22 12.94 -6.86 29.60
N PRO A 23 14.10 -7.55 29.50
CA PRO A 23 15.18 -7.09 28.62
C PRO A 23 14.77 -7.16 27.13
N ILE A 24 15.33 -6.24 26.33
CA ILE A 24 15.23 -6.32 24.87
C ILE A 24 16.08 -7.48 24.39
N LYS A 25 15.52 -8.31 23.52
CA LYS A 25 16.22 -9.44 22.93
C LYS A 25 16.88 -9.00 21.62
N LYS A 26 18.20 -8.91 21.61
CA LYS A 26 19.00 -8.40 20.48
C LYS A 26 18.75 -9.13 19.15
N ASN A 27 18.47 -10.41 19.19
CA ASN A 27 18.18 -11.23 18.00
C ASN A 27 16.70 -11.38 17.68
N GLN A 28 15.81 -10.59 18.32
CA GLN A 28 14.37 -10.68 18.06
C GLN A 28 13.93 -9.60 17.09
N ILE A 29 13.27 -10.04 16.00
CA ILE A 29 12.63 -9.20 15.00
C ILE A 29 11.12 -9.43 15.08
N ALA A 30 10.32 -8.34 15.11
CA ALA A 30 8.87 -8.43 15.15
C ALA A 30 8.25 -7.84 13.88
N PHE A 31 7.25 -8.52 13.34
CA PHE A 31 6.35 -8.03 12.29
C PHE A 31 5.01 -7.70 12.94
N VAL A 32 4.57 -6.46 12.83
CA VAL A 32 3.33 -5.98 13.47
C VAL A 32 2.46 -5.28 12.44
N SER A 33 1.24 -5.77 12.22
CA SER A 33 0.29 -5.25 11.24
C SER A 33 -1.15 -5.29 11.76
N LEU A 34 -1.95 -4.31 11.34
CA LEU A 34 -3.41 -4.28 11.47
C LEU A 34 -4.10 -4.45 10.11
N GLU A 35 -3.35 -4.61 9.03
CA GLU A 35 -3.87 -4.73 7.66
C GLU A 35 -4.20 -6.17 7.29
N ASP A 36 -3.44 -7.15 7.79
CA ASP A 36 -3.57 -8.56 7.44
C ASP A 36 -3.41 -9.50 8.63
N ASN A 37 -3.98 -10.71 8.51
CA ASN A 37 -3.82 -11.81 9.48
C ASN A 37 -2.59 -12.69 9.20
N VAL A 38 -1.94 -12.50 8.06
CA VAL A 38 -0.75 -13.24 7.61
C VAL A 38 0.28 -12.28 7.05
N LEU A 39 1.53 -12.74 6.90
CA LEU A 39 2.55 -11.96 6.19
C LEU A 39 2.18 -11.91 4.70
N ARG A 40 2.15 -10.71 4.13
CA ARG A 40 1.92 -10.47 2.70
C ARG A 40 2.87 -9.40 2.19
N ASP A 41 2.96 -9.30 0.88
CA ASP A 41 3.70 -8.25 0.18
C ASP A 41 5.10 -8.03 0.79
N ASP A 42 5.50 -6.80 1.08
CA ASP A 42 6.81 -6.46 1.61
C ASP A 42 7.19 -7.24 2.87
N PHE A 43 6.23 -7.52 3.76
CA PHE A 43 6.50 -8.30 4.96
C PHE A 43 6.84 -9.76 4.65
N LEU A 44 6.20 -10.35 3.64
CA LEU A 44 6.49 -11.71 3.21
C LEU A 44 7.86 -11.76 2.54
N ASP A 45 8.15 -10.79 1.67
CA ASP A 45 9.44 -10.72 0.98
C ASP A 45 10.60 -10.52 1.96
N ILE A 46 10.47 -9.61 2.92
CA ILE A 46 11.47 -9.42 3.98
C ILE A 46 11.64 -10.72 4.79
N TYR A 47 10.53 -11.35 5.20
CA TYR A 47 10.58 -12.57 6.00
C TYR A 47 11.28 -13.73 5.27
N ASN A 48 11.02 -13.89 3.98
CA ASN A 48 11.60 -14.97 3.18
C ASN A 48 13.10 -14.76 2.90
N HIS A 49 13.60 -13.52 2.99
CA HIS A 49 15.02 -13.20 2.78
C HIS A 49 15.80 -13.05 4.09
N LEU A 50 15.12 -12.99 5.24
CA LEU A 50 15.80 -13.02 6.54
C LEU A 50 16.36 -14.41 6.83
N ASP A 51 17.58 -14.46 7.40
CA ASP A 51 18.11 -15.71 7.95
C ASP A 51 17.41 -16.06 9.28
N ILE A 52 16.27 -16.73 9.16
CA ILE A 52 15.43 -17.13 10.30
C ILE A 52 16.11 -18.10 11.27
N SER A 53 17.25 -18.67 10.93
CA SER A 53 18.03 -19.52 11.84
C SER A 53 18.76 -18.70 12.90
N HIS A 54 19.09 -17.45 12.58
CA HIS A 54 19.78 -16.53 13.48
C HIS A 54 18.83 -15.61 14.27
N TYR A 55 17.59 -15.41 13.80
CA TYR A 55 16.65 -14.46 14.39
C TYR A 55 15.41 -15.10 14.99
N SER A 56 15.01 -14.65 16.19
CA SER A 56 13.73 -15.00 16.80
C SER A 56 12.62 -14.12 16.20
N ILE A 57 11.82 -14.68 15.30
CA ILE A 57 10.75 -13.93 14.62
C ILE A 57 9.47 -13.95 15.47
N LYS A 58 8.89 -12.76 15.70
CA LYS A 58 7.57 -12.58 16.31
C LYS A 58 6.61 -11.96 15.30
N LYS A 59 5.37 -12.48 15.28
CA LYS A 59 4.31 -12.01 14.38
C LYS A 59 3.11 -11.58 15.21
N VAL A 60 2.68 -10.32 15.05
CA VAL A 60 1.46 -9.76 15.65
C VAL A 60 0.66 -9.16 14.52
N LEU A 61 -0.10 -10.01 13.85
CA LEU A 61 -0.84 -9.72 12.64
C LEU A 61 -2.32 -9.90 12.93
N ILE A 62 -3.13 -8.90 12.61
CA ILE A 62 -4.57 -8.95 12.78
C ILE A 62 -5.25 -7.98 11.83
N HIS A 63 -6.35 -8.41 11.23
CA HIS A 63 -7.23 -7.56 10.44
C HIS A 63 -8.63 -7.51 11.09
N TYR A 64 -9.24 -6.32 11.07
CA TYR A 64 -10.57 -6.11 11.65
C TYR A 64 -11.55 -5.64 10.57
N ASP A 65 -12.47 -6.51 10.18
CA ASP A 65 -13.44 -6.21 9.11
C ASP A 65 -14.62 -5.34 9.57
N LYS A 66 -15.00 -5.41 10.85
CA LYS A 66 -16.23 -4.77 11.36
C LYS A 66 -16.04 -4.18 12.75
N LYS A 67 -16.77 -3.09 13.04
CA LYS A 67 -16.89 -2.57 14.40
C LYS A 67 -17.89 -3.44 15.19
N SER A 68 -17.44 -4.02 16.30
CA SER A 68 -18.26 -4.70 17.28
C SER A 68 -17.64 -4.56 18.67
N VAL A 69 -18.42 -4.77 19.74
CA VAL A 69 -17.89 -4.80 21.12
C VAL A 69 -16.84 -5.90 21.27
N TRP A 70 -17.04 -7.03 20.58
CA TRP A 70 -16.09 -8.12 20.56
C TRP A 70 -14.76 -7.73 19.88
N ASN A 71 -14.84 -7.02 18.78
CA ASN A 71 -13.62 -6.51 18.10
C ASN A 71 -12.91 -5.43 18.92
N ASP A 72 -13.64 -4.60 19.69
CA ASP A 72 -13.00 -3.66 20.64
C ASP A 72 -12.20 -4.42 21.72
N PHE A 73 -12.72 -5.55 22.22
CA PHE A 73 -12.02 -6.40 23.18
C PHE A 73 -10.81 -7.10 22.55
N LEU A 74 -10.97 -7.68 21.36
CA LEU A 74 -9.84 -8.27 20.61
C LEU A 74 -8.76 -7.24 20.29
N TYR A 75 -9.15 -6.00 19.97
CA TYR A 75 -8.22 -4.90 19.77
C TYR A 75 -7.41 -4.59 21.04
N LEU A 76 -8.05 -4.57 22.21
CA LEU A 76 -7.38 -4.39 23.49
C LEU A 76 -6.34 -5.51 23.72
N LEU A 77 -6.73 -6.78 23.54
CA LEU A 77 -5.81 -7.92 23.68
C LEU A 77 -4.64 -7.83 22.70
N ASN A 78 -4.93 -7.41 21.46
CA ASN A 78 -3.88 -7.21 20.47
C ASN A 78 -2.93 -6.07 20.87
N CYS A 79 -3.43 -4.95 21.38
CA CYS A 79 -2.58 -3.86 21.89
C CYS A 79 -1.69 -4.32 23.05
N ILE A 80 -2.22 -5.15 23.97
CA ILE A 80 -1.42 -5.76 25.04
C ILE A 80 -0.31 -6.65 24.46
N LYS A 81 -0.65 -7.51 23.51
CA LYS A 81 0.33 -8.35 22.81
C LYS A 81 1.38 -7.50 22.08
N GLN A 82 0.95 -6.43 21.42
CA GLN A 82 1.85 -5.48 20.76
C GLN A 82 2.83 -4.83 21.75
N ILE A 83 2.36 -4.33 22.91
CA ILE A 83 3.27 -3.74 23.94
C ILE A 83 4.36 -4.72 24.33
N ILE A 84 4.00 -5.98 24.59
CA ILE A 84 4.96 -7.02 24.98
C ILE A 84 5.96 -7.26 23.84
N VAL A 85 5.46 -7.55 22.64
CA VAL A 85 6.30 -7.93 21.51
C VAL A 85 7.18 -6.78 21.03
N ILE A 86 6.62 -5.57 20.86
CA ILE A 86 7.35 -4.38 20.41
C ILE A 86 8.46 -4.05 21.42
N ASN A 87 8.14 -3.98 22.72
CA ASN A 87 9.10 -3.52 23.71
C ASN A 87 10.10 -4.59 24.20
N THR A 88 9.98 -5.81 23.68
CA THR A 88 10.97 -6.89 23.92
C THR A 88 11.75 -7.27 22.66
N SER A 89 11.42 -6.71 21.51
CA SER A 89 12.13 -6.92 20.24
C SER A 89 13.15 -5.81 20.00
N HIS A 90 14.27 -6.15 19.39
CA HIS A 90 15.26 -5.17 18.97
C HIS A 90 14.79 -4.41 17.72
N ILE A 91 14.37 -5.15 16.68
CA ILE A 91 13.82 -4.59 15.46
C ILE A 91 12.31 -4.85 15.38
N VAL A 92 11.56 -3.84 15.02
CA VAL A 92 10.11 -3.93 14.80
C VAL A 92 9.77 -3.36 13.43
N LEU A 93 9.21 -4.19 12.58
CA LEU A 93 8.69 -3.81 11.27
C LEU A 93 7.19 -3.57 11.39
N ILE A 94 6.74 -2.41 10.94
CA ILE A 94 5.32 -2.03 10.87
C ILE A 94 4.99 -1.59 9.44
N ASN A 95 3.74 -1.74 9.02
CA ASN A 95 3.28 -1.33 7.68
C ASN A 95 2.02 -0.46 7.72
N ASP A 96 1.67 0.04 8.89
CA ASP A 96 0.51 0.89 9.12
C ASP A 96 0.75 1.88 10.27
N ASN A 97 -0.24 2.75 10.51
CA ASN A 97 -0.19 3.71 11.61
C ASN A 97 -0.39 3.03 12.96
N ASN A 98 0.68 2.73 13.67
CA ASN A 98 0.65 1.97 14.91
C ASN A 98 0.51 2.84 16.17
N TYR A 99 -0.61 2.65 16.89
CA TYR A 99 -0.91 3.37 18.13
C TYR A 99 0.04 3.00 19.28
N VAL A 100 0.38 1.72 19.40
CA VAL A 100 1.23 1.23 20.50
C VAL A 100 2.65 1.75 20.34
N VAL A 101 3.22 1.71 19.14
CA VAL A 101 4.52 2.33 18.84
C VAL A 101 4.49 3.82 19.17
N SER A 102 3.49 4.54 18.63
CA SER A 102 3.42 6.00 18.79
C SER A 102 3.35 6.45 20.25
N ARG A 103 2.90 5.60 21.18
CA ARG A 103 2.68 5.97 22.58
C ARG A 103 3.56 5.23 23.58
N TYR A 104 3.94 4.00 23.30
CA TYR A 104 4.53 3.10 24.31
C TYR A 104 5.88 2.50 23.93
N LYS A 105 6.39 2.77 22.72
CA LYS A 105 7.72 2.32 22.34
C LYS A 105 8.77 2.85 23.31
N ARG A 106 9.63 1.97 23.79
CA ARG A 106 10.75 2.35 24.67
C ARG A 106 12.05 2.57 23.89
N GLN A 107 12.99 3.24 24.55
CA GLN A 107 14.34 3.41 24.04
C GLN A 107 15.04 2.05 23.85
N GLY A 108 15.89 1.93 22.84
CA GLY A 108 16.60 0.70 22.47
C GLY A 108 15.83 -0.25 21.53
N VAL A 109 14.55 0.03 21.26
CA VAL A 109 13.78 -0.62 20.20
C VAL A 109 13.88 0.20 18.93
N LYS A 110 14.21 -0.41 17.80
CA LYS A 110 14.26 0.22 16.47
C LYS A 110 13.01 -0.12 15.68
N VAL A 111 12.23 0.88 15.31
CA VAL A 111 11.00 0.71 14.51
C VAL A 111 11.24 1.17 13.10
N ILE A 112 10.96 0.31 12.14
CA ILE A 112 11.04 0.58 10.70
C ILE A 112 9.62 0.52 10.14
N GLU A 113 9.12 1.66 9.64
CA GLU A 113 7.87 1.72 8.89
C GLU A 113 8.15 1.31 7.44
N VAL A 114 7.58 0.18 7.03
CA VAL A 114 7.68 -0.33 5.65
C VAL A 114 6.59 0.30 4.78
N TRP A 115 5.48 0.70 5.41
CA TRP A 115 4.28 1.23 4.76
C TRP A 115 3.58 0.17 3.89
N HIS A 116 2.46 0.55 3.29
CA HIS A 116 1.65 -0.35 2.45
C HIS A 116 1.43 0.18 1.03
N ALA A 117 2.12 1.25 0.65
CA ALA A 117 2.01 1.88 -0.66
C ALA A 117 3.35 2.42 -1.14
N THR A 118 3.67 2.23 -2.40
CA THR A 118 4.94 2.60 -3.03
C THR A 118 5.12 4.09 -3.26
N GLY A 119 4.04 4.85 -3.11
CA GLY A 119 4.01 6.30 -3.17
C GLY A 119 2.68 6.82 -2.63
N ALA A 120 2.50 8.12 -2.62
CA ALA A 120 1.28 8.74 -2.12
C ALA A 120 0.90 10.00 -2.91
N ILE A 121 -0.23 9.97 -3.58
CA ILE A 121 -0.77 11.17 -4.22
C ILE A 121 -1.24 12.15 -3.16
N LYS A 122 -2.05 11.68 -2.20
CA LYS A 122 -2.65 12.48 -1.13
C LYS A 122 -1.71 12.65 0.05
N LYS A 123 -1.86 13.75 0.77
CA LYS A 123 -1.27 13.90 2.11
C LYS A 123 -1.91 12.93 3.08
N PHE A 124 -1.11 12.37 3.96
CA PHE A 124 -1.52 11.41 4.99
C PHE A 124 -0.64 11.56 6.24
N GLY A 125 -0.83 10.68 7.20
CA GLY A 125 -0.05 10.70 8.42
C GLY A 125 -0.19 12.03 9.18
N ASN A 126 0.90 12.53 9.74
CA ASN A 126 0.93 13.81 10.45
C ASN A 126 0.88 15.04 9.52
N ALA A 127 0.97 14.85 8.20
CA ALA A 127 0.75 15.93 7.24
C ALA A 127 -0.72 16.38 7.15
N ILE A 128 -1.64 15.67 7.80
CA ILE A 128 -3.07 16.02 7.94
C ILE A 128 -3.50 15.94 9.40
N LYS A 129 -4.67 16.55 9.74
CA LYS A 129 -5.23 16.45 11.10
C LYS A 129 -5.63 15.01 11.44
N ARG A 130 -5.16 14.50 12.59
CA ARG A 130 -5.36 13.13 13.04
C ARG A 130 -5.97 13.03 14.43
N GLN A 131 -6.45 11.83 14.79
CA GLN A 131 -6.94 11.51 16.15
C GLN A 131 -5.80 11.38 17.17
N TYR A 132 -4.62 10.97 16.75
CA TYR A 132 -3.39 10.94 17.52
C TYR A 132 -2.19 11.16 16.59
N PRO A 133 -1.12 11.79 17.04
CA PRO A 133 0.09 11.95 16.23
C PRO A 133 0.83 10.62 16.08
N ILE A 134 1.46 10.42 14.93
CA ILE A 134 2.44 9.36 14.71
C ILE A 134 3.74 9.81 15.34
N ASN A 135 4.30 9.01 16.23
CA ASN A 135 5.54 9.30 16.93
C ASN A 135 6.34 8.02 17.14
N ASN A 136 7.62 8.19 17.50
CA ASN A 136 8.51 7.11 17.92
C ASN A 136 8.85 6.09 16.81
N TYR A 137 8.66 6.45 15.54
CA TYR A 137 9.23 5.71 14.43
C TYR A 137 10.68 6.12 14.25
N ASP A 138 11.59 5.16 14.06
CA ASP A 138 13.00 5.47 13.91
C ASP A 138 13.35 5.62 12.43
N TYR A 139 12.81 4.75 11.58
CA TYR A 139 13.08 4.71 10.15
C TYR A 139 11.81 4.51 9.34
N VAL A 140 11.84 4.98 8.09
CA VAL A 140 10.77 4.77 7.10
C VAL A 140 11.41 4.38 5.77
N ILE A 141 10.89 3.36 5.10
CA ILE A 141 11.34 2.95 3.77
C ILE A 141 10.68 3.81 2.70
N ALA A 142 11.46 4.22 1.70
CA ALA A 142 11.00 5.02 0.57
C ALA A 142 11.58 4.52 -0.76
N ASN A 143 10.83 4.74 -1.85
CA ASN A 143 11.25 4.31 -3.19
C ASN A 143 12.19 5.28 -3.92
N SER A 144 12.18 6.55 -3.55
CA SER A 144 13.06 7.56 -4.16
C SER A 144 13.32 8.74 -3.23
N ASP A 145 14.29 9.56 -3.59
CA ASP A 145 14.62 10.81 -2.88
C ASP A 145 13.44 11.81 -2.87
N TYR A 146 12.51 11.70 -3.83
CA TYR A 146 11.28 12.50 -3.83
C TYR A 146 10.43 12.30 -2.56
N TRP A 147 10.41 11.08 -2.03
CA TRP A 147 9.59 10.73 -0.87
C TRP A 147 10.19 11.12 0.48
N VAL A 148 11.45 11.58 0.52
CA VAL A 148 12.13 11.92 1.78
C VAL A 148 11.36 13.00 2.54
N GLU A 149 11.03 14.12 1.91
CA GLU A 149 10.26 15.21 2.54
C GLU A 149 8.82 14.78 2.90
N PRO A 150 8.01 14.22 1.96
CA PRO A 150 6.67 13.74 2.25
C PRO A 150 6.60 12.74 3.41
N TYR A 151 7.51 11.76 3.45
CA TYR A 151 7.46 10.70 4.47
C TYR A 151 8.00 11.18 5.82
N SER A 152 9.02 12.04 5.83
CA SER A 152 9.47 12.73 7.04
C SER A 152 8.31 13.47 7.72
N LEU A 153 7.53 14.24 6.97
CA LEU A 153 6.35 14.94 7.47
C LEU A 153 5.24 13.98 7.93
N ALA A 154 4.94 12.96 7.12
CA ALA A 154 3.84 12.04 7.38
C ALA A 154 4.07 11.18 8.62
N PHE A 155 5.29 10.71 8.84
CA PHE A 155 5.64 9.79 9.91
C PHE A 155 6.39 10.43 11.08
N SER A 156 6.71 11.74 11.01
CA SER A 156 7.52 12.46 12.01
C SER A 156 8.88 11.81 12.25
N VAL A 157 9.55 11.46 11.18
CA VAL A 157 10.89 10.86 11.17
C VAL A 157 11.87 11.89 10.61
N ASP A 158 13.10 11.95 11.12
CA ASP A 158 14.14 12.79 10.53
C ASP A 158 14.38 12.39 9.06
N LYS A 159 14.67 13.38 8.20
CA LYS A 159 14.91 13.13 6.77
C LYS A 159 16.05 12.15 6.52
N ASN A 160 17.09 12.15 7.36
CA ASN A 160 18.21 11.22 7.27
C ASN A 160 17.83 9.78 7.62
N ASN A 161 16.69 9.59 8.25
CA ASN A 161 16.15 8.29 8.64
C ASN A 161 15.02 7.81 7.69
N VAL A 162 14.74 8.57 6.63
CA VAL A 162 13.94 8.08 5.51
C VAL A 162 14.87 7.31 4.56
N LEU A 163 14.73 5.99 4.57
CA LEU A 163 15.64 5.07 3.90
C LEU A 163 15.21 4.88 2.44
N VAL A 164 15.97 5.44 1.53
CA VAL A 164 15.72 5.26 0.09
C VAL A 164 16.32 3.93 -0.35
N THR A 165 15.71 2.83 0.05
CA THR A 165 16.09 1.45 -0.32
C THR A 165 15.25 0.89 -1.45
N GLY A 166 14.08 1.48 -1.71
CA GLY A 166 12.99 0.87 -2.45
C GLY A 166 12.18 -0.10 -1.58
N MET A 167 10.93 -0.35 -1.98
CA MET A 167 10.05 -1.31 -1.30
C MET A 167 10.20 -2.71 -1.89
N PRO A 168 10.31 -3.76 -1.05
CA PRO A 168 10.55 -5.14 -1.48
C PRO A 168 9.57 -5.66 -2.53
N ARG A 169 8.26 -5.46 -2.33
CA ARG A 169 7.20 -5.96 -3.25
C ARG A 169 7.41 -5.58 -4.71
N VAL A 170 8.05 -4.43 -4.95
CA VAL A 170 8.28 -3.92 -6.30
C VAL A 170 9.25 -4.79 -7.09
N ASP A 171 10.10 -5.56 -6.41
CA ASP A 171 11.09 -6.43 -7.03
C ASP A 171 10.46 -7.46 -7.96
N HIS A 172 9.25 -7.94 -7.63
CA HIS A 172 8.46 -8.85 -8.48
C HIS A 172 8.18 -8.27 -9.88
N LEU A 173 8.03 -6.95 -10.00
CA LEU A 173 7.79 -6.30 -11.30
C LEU A 173 9.06 -6.15 -12.15
N PHE A 174 10.23 -6.45 -11.60
CA PHE A 174 11.51 -6.54 -12.33
C PHE A 174 11.93 -7.98 -12.61
N ASP A 175 11.28 -8.98 -11.99
CA ASP A 175 11.57 -10.41 -12.18
C ASP A 175 10.81 -10.96 -13.39
N GLU A 176 11.54 -11.27 -14.46
CA GLU A 176 10.95 -11.84 -15.69
C GLU A 176 10.33 -13.23 -15.44
N THR A 177 10.92 -14.05 -14.57
CA THR A 177 10.36 -15.37 -14.22
C THR A 177 9.01 -15.23 -13.55
N TYR A 178 8.88 -14.31 -12.60
CA TYR A 178 7.60 -14.00 -11.96
C TYR A 178 6.55 -13.55 -12.99
N LYS A 179 6.94 -12.67 -13.93
CA LYS A 179 6.02 -12.16 -14.96
C LYS A 179 5.52 -13.28 -15.89
N GLU A 180 6.41 -14.14 -16.33
CA GLU A 180 6.07 -15.30 -17.20
C GLU A 180 5.13 -16.26 -16.47
N GLU A 181 5.40 -16.59 -15.21
CA GLU A 181 4.56 -17.45 -14.40
C GLU A 181 3.18 -16.84 -14.13
N ALA A 182 3.12 -15.57 -13.75
CA ALA A 182 1.88 -14.82 -13.51
C ALA A 182 1.00 -14.82 -14.78
N GLN A 183 1.59 -14.49 -15.92
CA GLN A 183 0.89 -14.51 -17.22
C GLN A 183 0.38 -15.91 -17.58
N LYS A 184 1.20 -16.94 -17.44
CA LYS A 184 0.85 -18.32 -17.71
C LYS A 184 -0.32 -18.77 -16.82
N ASN A 185 -0.22 -18.53 -15.51
CA ASN A 185 -1.23 -18.94 -14.54
C ASN A 185 -2.55 -18.21 -14.76
N PHE A 186 -2.50 -16.91 -15.08
CA PHE A 186 -3.68 -16.13 -15.41
C PHE A 186 -4.42 -16.70 -16.64
N TYR A 187 -3.73 -16.95 -17.74
CA TYR A 187 -4.38 -17.48 -18.95
C TYR A 187 -4.76 -18.95 -18.86
N LEU A 188 -4.17 -19.74 -17.95
CA LEU A 188 -4.69 -21.06 -17.60
C LEU A 188 -6.05 -20.96 -16.89
N LYS A 189 -6.21 -19.98 -16.01
CA LYS A 189 -7.45 -19.73 -15.27
C LYS A 189 -8.52 -19.04 -16.13
N TYR A 190 -8.10 -18.13 -17.02
CA TYR A 190 -8.97 -17.32 -17.88
C TYR A 190 -8.62 -17.45 -19.36
N PRO A 191 -8.76 -18.65 -19.97
CA PRO A 191 -8.31 -18.91 -21.34
C PRO A 191 -9.02 -18.06 -22.41
N LYS A 192 -10.24 -17.60 -22.14
CA LYS A 192 -11.01 -16.73 -23.04
C LYS A 192 -10.41 -15.32 -23.17
N LEU A 193 -9.57 -14.90 -22.23
CA LEU A 193 -8.92 -13.59 -22.23
C LEU A 193 -7.60 -13.59 -23.02
N LYS A 194 -7.08 -14.74 -23.39
CA LYS A 194 -5.91 -14.84 -24.23
C LYS A 194 -6.21 -14.22 -25.59
N ASN A 195 -5.41 -13.29 -26.05
CA ASN A 195 -5.58 -12.51 -27.27
C ASN A 195 -6.67 -11.41 -27.21
N LYS A 196 -7.15 -11.05 -26.01
CA LYS A 196 -7.97 -9.85 -25.81
C LYS A 196 -7.08 -8.68 -25.42
N LYS A 197 -7.49 -7.45 -25.77
CA LYS A 197 -6.93 -6.22 -25.25
C LYS A 197 -7.50 -6.00 -23.83
N ILE A 198 -6.65 -6.03 -22.83
CA ILE A 198 -7.06 -6.01 -21.43
C ILE A 198 -6.86 -4.59 -20.83
N LEU A 199 -7.95 -3.94 -20.45
CA LEU A 199 -7.95 -2.71 -19.67
C LEU A 199 -8.21 -3.05 -18.21
N LEU A 200 -7.32 -2.61 -17.31
CA LEU A 200 -7.51 -2.78 -15.87
C LEU A 200 -8.08 -1.49 -15.27
N TYR A 201 -9.29 -1.55 -14.72
CA TYR A 201 -9.92 -0.44 -14.01
C TYR A 201 -9.78 -0.61 -12.50
N ALA A 202 -9.00 0.28 -11.89
CA ALA A 202 -8.69 0.21 -10.47
C ALA A 202 -8.85 1.58 -9.81
N PRO A 203 -10.10 1.99 -9.49
CA PRO A 203 -10.41 3.28 -8.90
C PRO A 203 -10.17 3.30 -7.39
N THR A 204 -9.94 4.50 -6.85
CA THR A 204 -9.96 4.77 -5.42
C THR A 204 -11.40 4.88 -4.92
N PHE A 205 -11.65 4.40 -3.71
CA PHE A 205 -12.94 4.61 -3.05
C PHE A 205 -13.17 6.09 -2.70
N ARG A 206 -14.44 6.45 -2.59
CA ARG A 206 -14.93 7.71 -2.01
C ARG A 206 -15.61 7.44 -0.67
N GLY A 207 -15.63 8.44 0.21
CA GLY A 207 -16.24 8.29 1.53
C GLY A 207 -15.28 7.83 2.62
N ASN A 208 -15.82 7.27 3.68
CA ASN A 208 -15.07 6.79 4.83
C ASN A 208 -15.90 5.79 5.65
N ILE A 209 -15.31 5.24 6.72
CA ILE A 209 -15.95 4.23 7.60
C ILE A 209 -17.25 4.71 8.28
N TYR A 210 -17.51 6.02 8.34
CA TYR A 210 -18.73 6.57 8.98
C TYR A 210 -19.85 6.81 7.97
N LYS A 211 -19.49 7.19 6.72
CA LYS A 211 -20.42 7.51 5.63
C LYS A 211 -20.60 6.36 4.63
N GLY A 212 -19.87 5.26 4.82
CA GLY A 212 -19.74 4.18 3.85
C GLY A 212 -18.75 4.51 2.74
N PHE A 213 -18.36 3.47 2.01
CA PHE A 213 -17.47 3.57 0.86
C PHE A 213 -18.29 3.52 -0.43
N LYS A 214 -17.91 4.31 -1.43
CA LYS A 214 -18.55 4.38 -2.74
C LYS A 214 -17.49 4.34 -3.84
N ALA A 215 -17.82 3.82 -5.00
CA ALA A 215 -17.06 4.04 -6.23
C ALA A 215 -17.34 5.45 -6.78
N VAL A 216 -16.46 5.94 -7.63
CA VAL A 216 -16.77 7.06 -8.52
C VAL A 216 -17.81 6.59 -9.52
N ASP A 217 -18.68 7.50 -9.96
CA ASP A 217 -19.64 7.19 -11.02
C ASP A 217 -18.90 6.93 -12.33
N PHE A 218 -19.14 5.74 -12.92
CA PHE A 218 -18.43 5.25 -14.10
C PHE A 218 -19.32 4.29 -14.88
N ASP A 219 -19.73 4.73 -16.08
CA ASP A 219 -20.52 3.91 -17.00
C ASP A 219 -19.61 3.03 -17.85
N SER A 220 -19.29 1.85 -17.32
CA SER A 220 -18.45 0.88 -18.00
C SER A 220 -19.07 0.36 -19.31
N LYS A 221 -20.41 0.22 -19.39
CA LYS A 221 -21.08 -0.20 -20.61
C LYS A 221 -20.97 0.83 -21.72
N LYS A 222 -21.11 2.12 -21.36
CA LYS A 222 -20.89 3.22 -22.31
C LYS A 222 -19.45 3.18 -22.80
N LEU A 223 -18.45 3.11 -21.92
CA LEU A 223 -17.06 3.01 -22.35
C LEU A 223 -16.84 1.82 -23.28
N MET A 224 -17.32 0.62 -22.90
CA MET A 224 -17.12 -0.59 -23.71
C MET A 224 -17.85 -0.55 -25.05
N SER A 225 -18.90 0.26 -25.19
CA SER A 225 -19.56 0.51 -26.51
C SER A 225 -18.73 1.39 -27.45
N LEU A 226 -17.81 2.17 -26.89
CA LEU A 226 -16.90 3.02 -27.67
C LEU A 226 -15.63 2.26 -28.11
N LEU A 227 -15.31 1.12 -27.50
CA LEU A 227 -14.06 0.39 -27.73
C LEU A 227 -14.25 -0.85 -28.61
N ASP A 228 -13.16 -1.32 -29.21
CA ASP A 228 -13.13 -2.50 -30.07
C ASP A 228 -13.69 -3.75 -29.37
N GLU A 229 -14.35 -4.65 -30.12
CA GLU A 229 -15.02 -5.85 -29.58
C GLU A 229 -14.06 -6.85 -28.90
N ASP A 230 -12.78 -6.81 -29.22
CA ASP A 230 -11.75 -7.66 -28.59
C ASP A 230 -11.20 -7.06 -27.28
N THR A 231 -11.63 -5.84 -26.93
CA THR A 231 -11.27 -5.20 -25.65
C THR A 231 -12.12 -5.73 -24.51
N VAL A 232 -11.48 -6.01 -23.35
CA VAL A 232 -12.14 -6.39 -22.11
C VAL A 232 -11.72 -5.47 -20.96
N LEU A 233 -12.63 -5.24 -20.03
CA LEU A 233 -12.43 -4.40 -18.85
C LEU A 233 -12.41 -5.27 -17.60
N LEU A 234 -11.28 -5.28 -16.89
CA LEU A 234 -11.12 -5.98 -15.63
C LEU A 234 -11.25 -5.00 -14.47
N TYR A 235 -12.24 -5.17 -13.61
CA TYR A 235 -12.39 -4.40 -12.39
C TYR A 235 -11.50 -4.93 -11.28
N LYS A 236 -10.70 -4.06 -10.66
CA LYS A 236 -9.93 -4.33 -9.46
C LYS A 236 -10.31 -3.32 -8.38
N TYR A 237 -11.36 -3.62 -7.66
CA TYR A 237 -11.77 -2.79 -6.52
C TYR A 237 -10.87 -3.00 -5.30
N HIS A 238 -10.69 -1.93 -4.54
CA HIS A 238 -10.06 -2.00 -3.22
C HIS A 238 -10.89 -2.90 -2.29
N PRO A 239 -10.30 -3.70 -1.37
CA PRO A 239 -11.05 -4.56 -0.45
C PRO A 239 -12.19 -3.87 0.31
N LEU A 240 -12.04 -2.57 0.64
CA LEU A 240 -13.10 -1.78 1.27
C LEU A 240 -14.33 -1.55 0.38
N MET A 241 -14.24 -1.85 -0.91
CA MET A 241 -15.32 -1.71 -1.90
C MET A 241 -16.00 -3.04 -2.24
N HIS A 242 -15.70 -4.13 -1.54
CA HIS A 242 -16.20 -5.49 -1.85
C HIS A 242 -17.74 -5.61 -1.93
N ASN A 243 -18.47 -4.71 -1.30
CA ASN A 243 -19.95 -4.69 -1.32
C ASN A 243 -20.52 -3.83 -2.47
N ILE A 244 -19.68 -3.20 -3.29
CA ILE A 244 -20.15 -2.37 -4.40
C ILE A 244 -20.37 -3.29 -5.60
N PRO A 245 -21.60 -3.36 -6.16
CA PRO A 245 -21.87 -4.22 -7.30
C PRO A 245 -21.13 -3.76 -8.55
N ILE A 246 -20.72 -4.70 -9.37
CA ILE A 246 -20.20 -4.49 -10.72
C ILE A 246 -21.18 -5.15 -11.67
N GLU A 247 -21.62 -4.42 -12.68
CA GLU A 247 -22.47 -4.98 -13.75
C GLU A 247 -21.59 -5.75 -14.72
N GLU A 248 -21.39 -7.04 -14.45
CA GLU A 248 -20.57 -7.93 -15.25
C GLU A 248 -21.28 -8.38 -16.52
N ASP A 249 -20.50 -8.55 -17.60
CA ASP A 249 -20.91 -9.19 -18.83
C ASP A 249 -19.72 -9.94 -19.46
N GLU A 250 -19.81 -10.30 -20.76
CA GLU A 250 -18.74 -11.04 -21.46
C GLU A 250 -17.43 -10.22 -21.60
N ARG A 251 -17.51 -8.90 -21.53
CA ARG A 251 -16.39 -7.95 -21.70
C ARG A 251 -16.06 -7.18 -20.42
N ILE A 252 -16.88 -7.27 -19.37
CA ILE A 252 -16.71 -6.56 -18.10
C ILE A 252 -16.66 -7.60 -16.97
N LEU A 253 -15.49 -7.77 -16.35
CA LEU A 253 -15.24 -8.86 -15.41
C LEU A 253 -14.77 -8.33 -14.05
N ASN A 254 -15.29 -8.90 -12.98
CA ASN A 254 -14.84 -8.59 -11.62
C ASN A 254 -13.62 -9.44 -11.23
N MET A 255 -12.45 -8.82 -11.20
CA MET A 255 -11.18 -9.45 -10.81
C MET A 255 -10.66 -8.93 -9.46
N SER A 256 -11.55 -8.38 -8.61
CA SER A 256 -11.14 -7.77 -7.32
C SER A 256 -10.47 -8.76 -6.37
N HIS A 257 -10.70 -10.06 -6.55
CA HIS A 257 -10.12 -11.15 -5.76
C HIS A 257 -8.74 -11.62 -6.26
N GLU A 258 -8.34 -11.24 -7.50
CA GLU A 258 -7.05 -11.64 -8.07
C GLU A 258 -5.90 -10.80 -7.48
N ASN A 259 -4.67 -11.32 -7.61
CA ASN A 259 -3.47 -10.58 -7.23
C ASN A 259 -3.32 -9.33 -8.10
N THR A 260 -2.97 -8.20 -7.49
CA THR A 260 -2.88 -6.92 -8.19
C THR A 260 -1.75 -6.90 -9.21
N TYR A 261 -0.59 -7.49 -8.88
CA TYR A 261 0.56 -7.52 -9.77
C TYR A 261 0.36 -8.47 -10.94
N ASP A 262 -0.32 -9.59 -10.73
CA ASP A 262 -0.70 -10.49 -11.83
C ASP A 262 -1.60 -9.77 -12.84
N LEU A 263 -2.57 -8.98 -12.34
CA LEU A 263 -3.43 -8.16 -13.20
C LEU A 263 -2.64 -7.06 -13.92
N PHE A 264 -1.65 -6.44 -13.28
CA PHE A 264 -0.76 -5.48 -13.93
C PHE A 264 0.02 -6.10 -15.09
N ILE A 265 0.52 -7.33 -14.88
CA ILE A 265 1.33 -8.04 -15.86
C ILE A 265 0.51 -8.38 -17.10
N VAL A 266 -0.74 -8.81 -16.95
CA VAL A 266 -1.59 -9.23 -18.07
C VAL A 266 -2.35 -8.08 -18.74
N SER A 267 -2.53 -6.94 -18.08
CA SER A 267 -3.23 -5.79 -18.66
C SER A 267 -2.36 -5.04 -19.67
N ASP A 268 -3.01 -4.50 -20.71
CA ASP A 268 -2.36 -3.64 -21.72
C ASP A 268 -2.32 -2.17 -21.28
N ALA A 269 -3.30 -1.75 -20.46
CA ALA A 269 -3.36 -0.42 -19.89
C ALA A 269 -4.08 -0.40 -18.54
N LEU A 270 -3.79 0.64 -17.74
CA LEU A 270 -4.45 0.92 -16.47
C LEU A 270 -5.36 2.13 -16.62
N ILE A 271 -6.61 2.01 -16.18
CA ILE A 271 -7.52 3.11 -15.91
C ILE A 271 -7.60 3.27 -14.40
N SER A 272 -7.20 4.43 -13.87
CA SER A 272 -7.23 4.70 -12.45
C SER A 272 -7.55 6.16 -12.17
N ASP A 273 -7.44 6.58 -10.91
CA ASP A 273 -7.69 7.95 -10.49
C ASP A 273 -6.62 8.40 -9.47
N PHE A 274 -6.95 8.51 -8.19
CA PHE A 274 -6.06 8.98 -7.12
C PHE A 274 -5.38 7.83 -6.35
N SER A 275 -5.30 6.67 -6.95
CA SER A 275 -4.70 5.48 -6.35
C SER A 275 -3.18 5.49 -6.43
N SER A 276 -2.51 5.04 -5.37
CA SER A 276 -1.06 4.86 -5.35
C SER A 276 -0.56 3.72 -6.26
N ILE A 277 -1.43 2.83 -6.71
CA ILE A 277 -1.05 1.73 -7.61
C ILE A 277 -0.46 2.18 -8.95
N ILE A 278 -0.71 3.45 -9.35
CA ILE A 278 -0.12 4.04 -10.56
C ILE A 278 1.41 4.09 -10.51
N PHE A 279 1.97 4.23 -9.29
CA PHE A 279 3.41 4.18 -9.13
C PHE A 279 3.93 2.79 -9.49
N ASP A 280 3.39 1.74 -8.90
CA ASP A 280 3.77 0.35 -9.20
C ASP A 280 3.57 0.01 -10.67
N TYR A 281 2.42 0.38 -11.24
CA TYR A 281 2.10 0.12 -12.64
C TYR A 281 3.08 0.81 -13.61
N SER A 282 3.61 1.99 -13.24
CA SER A 282 4.57 2.73 -14.05
C SER A 282 5.87 1.94 -14.33
N ILE A 283 6.20 0.96 -13.49
CA ILE A 283 7.38 0.11 -13.66
C ILE A 283 7.29 -0.68 -14.96
N LEU A 284 6.10 -1.09 -15.36
CA LEU A 284 5.86 -1.85 -16.58
C LEU A 284 5.93 -1.02 -17.87
N ASN A 285 6.01 0.31 -17.77
CA ASN A 285 5.99 1.25 -18.90
C ASN A 285 4.77 1.09 -19.82
N LYS A 286 3.64 0.64 -19.29
CA LYS A 286 2.37 0.48 -20.01
C LYS A 286 1.52 1.74 -19.88
N PRO A 287 0.61 2.03 -20.85
CA PRO A 287 -0.27 3.20 -20.82
C PRO A 287 -1.11 3.28 -19.56
N MET A 288 -1.33 4.50 -19.08
CA MET A 288 -2.23 4.82 -17.97
C MET A 288 -3.19 5.93 -18.38
N TYR A 289 -4.46 5.77 -18.01
CA TYR A 289 -5.52 6.74 -18.22
C TYR A 289 -6.12 7.11 -16.87
N PHE A 290 -6.39 8.41 -16.66
CA PHE A 290 -6.84 8.93 -15.39
C PHE A 290 -8.29 9.38 -15.50
N TYR A 291 -9.23 8.55 -15.04
CA TYR A 291 -10.65 8.86 -15.01
C TYR A 291 -10.99 9.64 -13.73
N VAL A 292 -11.19 10.96 -13.85
CA VAL A 292 -11.25 11.89 -12.72
C VAL A 292 -12.39 12.91 -12.84
N PRO A 293 -13.67 12.48 -12.96
CA PRO A 293 -14.81 13.38 -13.10
C PRO A 293 -14.96 14.34 -11.91
N ASP A 294 -14.50 13.94 -10.74
CA ASP A 294 -14.57 14.69 -9.48
C ASP A 294 -13.23 15.34 -9.05
N LEU A 295 -12.27 15.54 -9.98
CA LEU A 295 -10.91 16.03 -9.68
C LEU A 295 -10.89 17.28 -8.78
N LYS A 296 -11.75 18.27 -9.08
CA LYS A 296 -11.78 19.55 -8.34
C LYS A 296 -12.19 19.32 -6.88
N GLU A 297 -13.24 18.54 -6.66
CA GLU A 297 -13.77 18.23 -5.34
C GLU A 297 -12.77 17.40 -4.53
N TYR A 298 -12.20 16.38 -5.17
CA TYR A 298 -11.27 15.47 -4.53
C TYR A 298 -9.99 16.16 -4.06
N MET A 299 -9.42 17.03 -4.89
CA MET A 299 -8.19 17.77 -4.57
C MET A 299 -8.37 18.80 -3.45
N HIS A 300 -9.60 19.33 -3.28
CA HIS A 300 -9.86 20.35 -2.25
C HIS A 300 -9.78 19.78 -0.82
N HIS A 301 -10.09 18.50 -0.60
CA HIS A 301 -10.30 17.96 0.74
C HIS A 301 -9.04 17.60 1.54
N LEU A 302 -7.98 17.11 0.91
CA LEU A 302 -6.83 16.53 1.64
C LEU A 302 -5.48 17.16 1.30
N GLY A 303 -5.38 17.89 0.21
CA GLY A 303 -4.10 18.30 -0.36
C GLY A 303 -3.31 17.10 -0.92
N CYS A 304 -2.28 17.38 -1.70
CA CYS A 304 -1.48 16.36 -2.35
C CYS A 304 0.00 16.54 -2.06
N PHE A 305 0.74 15.43 -2.04
CA PHE A 305 2.19 15.42 -2.09
C PHE A 305 2.71 15.56 -3.52
N VAL A 306 1.90 15.19 -4.51
CA VAL A 306 2.25 15.23 -5.94
C VAL A 306 1.35 16.25 -6.64
N ASP A 307 1.91 17.10 -7.49
CA ASP A 307 1.12 17.97 -8.36
C ASP A 307 0.41 17.13 -9.43
N TYR A 308 -0.83 16.73 -9.12
CA TYR A 308 -1.57 15.76 -9.90
C TYR A 308 -1.69 16.15 -11.38
N LYS A 309 -1.98 17.42 -11.68
CA LYS A 309 -2.17 17.87 -13.05
C LYS A 309 -0.90 17.88 -13.89
N LYS A 310 0.26 18.08 -13.24
CA LYS A 310 1.55 18.16 -13.93
C LYS A 310 2.29 16.84 -14.02
N GLU A 311 2.04 15.95 -13.06
CA GLU A 311 2.89 14.78 -12.89
C GLU A 311 2.27 13.50 -13.44
N MET A 312 0.95 13.43 -13.62
CA MET A 312 0.33 12.19 -14.09
C MET A 312 0.83 11.81 -15.49
N PRO A 313 1.29 10.57 -15.68
CA PRO A 313 1.90 10.11 -16.93
C PRO A 313 0.83 9.57 -17.89
N GLY A 314 -0.25 10.31 -18.07
CA GLY A 314 -1.37 9.94 -18.94
C GLY A 314 -2.45 11.04 -18.98
N PRO A 315 -3.43 10.92 -19.87
CA PRO A 315 -4.49 11.91 -20.02
C PRO A 315 -5.43 11.91 -18.83
N LEU A 316 -5.92 13.10 -18.47
CA LEU A 316 -6.97 13.28 -17.47
C LEU A 316 -8.31 13.32 -18.20
N CYS A 317 -9.17 12.32 -17.98
CA CYS A 317 -10.46 12.16 -18.61
C CYS A 317 -11.57 12.41 -17.58
N TYR A 318 -12.56 13.21 -17.95
CA TYR A 318 -13.63 13.64 -17.05
C TYR A 318 -14.96 12.93 -17.32
N ASN A 319 -15.03 12.16 -18.40
CA ASN A 319 -16.17 11.35 -18.81
C ASN A 319 -15.71 10.17 -19.69
N GLU A 320 -16.63 9.26 -20.03
CA GLU A 320 -16.35 8.06 -20.81
C GLU A 320 -15.98 8.36 -22.26
N ASP A 321 -16.54 9.44 -22.85
CA ASP A 321 -16.22 9.82 -24.23
C ASP A 321 -14.76 10.28 -24.33
N GLU A 322 -14.30 11.15 -23.43
CA GLU A 322 -12.90 11.58 -23.35
C GLU A 322 -11.96 10.39 -23.08
N LEU A 323 -12.39 9.43 -22.23
CA LEU A 323 -11.61 8.24 -21.94
C LEU A 323 -11.52 7.31 -23.17
N GLY A 324 -12.62 7.09 -23.88
CA GLY A 324 -12.66 6.34 -25.13
C GLY A 324 -11.75 6.94 -26.20
N ASP A 325 -11.86 8.25 -26.43
CA ASP A 325 -11.00 8.99 -27.36
C ASP A 325 -9.51 8.87 -26.98
N ALA A 326 -9.18 9.00 -25.70
CA ALA A 326 -7.82 8.86 -25.21
C ALA A 326 -7.24 7.45 -25.44
N ILE A 327 -8.05 6.40 -25.24
CA ILE A 327 -7.63 5.01 -25.47
C ILE A 327 -7.39 4.75 -26.97
N HIS A 328 -8.16 5.36 -27.86
CA HIS A 328 -7.99 5.23 -29.31
C HIS A 328 -6.84 6.07 -29.87
N SER A 329 -6.57 7.23 -29.27
CA SER A 329 -5.55 8.15 -29.77
C SER A 329 -4.15 7.55 -29.75
N ASN A 330 -3.89 6.54 -28.91
CA ASN A 330 -2.58 5.94 -28.68
C ASN A 330 -1.49 6.98 -28.39
N GLU A 331 -1.88 8.13 -27.79
CA GLU A 331 -0.95 9.18 -27.42
C GLU A 331 0.07 8.63 -26.42
N ARG A 332 1.35 8.91 -26.68
CA ARG A 332 2.44 8.44 -25.81
C ARG A 332 2.76 9.47 -24.76
N TYR A 333 2.67 9.07 -23.52
CA TYR A 333 3.08 9.85 -22.35
C TYR A 333 4.43 9.39 -21.82
N ASP A 334 5.16 10.30 -21.18
CA ASP A 334 6.49 10.00 -20.64
C ASP A 334 6.42 9.27 -19.29
N ILE A 335 5.98 7.99 -19.35
CA ILE A 335 5.92 7.11 -18.20
C ILE A 335 7.32 6.86 -17.62
N LYS A 336 8.35 6.85 -18.46
CA LYS A 336 9.73 6.64 -18.03
C LYS A 336 10.21 7.75 -17.11
N ARG A 337 9.90 9.03 -17.44
CA ARG A 337 10.19 10.17 -16.58
C ARG A 337 9.48 10.04 -15.22
N PHE A 338 8.20 9.68 -15.23
CA PHE A 338 7.42 9.44 -14.01
C PHE A 338 8.07 8.33 -13.16
N LYS A 339 8.34 7.18 -13.74
CA LYS A 339 9.00 6.07 -13.05
C LYS A 339 10.34 6.49 -12.44
N THR A 340 11.21 7.15 -13.20
CA THR A 340 12.53 7.58 -12.73
C THR A 340 12.46 8.58 -11.57
N LYS A 341 11.42 9.42 -11.54
CA LYS A 341 11.20 10.36 -10.44
C LYS A 341 10.84 9.66 -9.13
N PHE A 342 9.97 8.63 -9.22
CA PHE A 342 9.37 8.01 -8.04
C PHE A 342 10.05 6.70 -7.61
N PHE A 343 10.94 6.13 -8.45
CA PHE A 343 11.73 4.95 -8.14
C PHE A 343 13.22 5.19 -8.44
N LYS A 344 14.03 5.24 -7.40
CA LYS A 344 15.48 5.40 -7.51
C LYS A 344 16.15 4.14 -8.07
N TYR A 345 15.75 2.99 -7.55
CA TYR A 345 16.28 1.69 -7.94
C TYR A 345 15.28 0.96 -8.84
N GLN A 346 15.79 0.36 -9.91
CA GLN A 346 15.03 -0.34 -10.93
C GLN A 346 15.74 -1.65 -11.30
N ASP A 347 16.31 -2.32 -10.31
CA ASP A 347 17.18 -3.49 -10.46
C ASP A 347 16.65 -4.76 -9.77
N GLY A 348 15.44 -4.69 -9.16
CA GLY A 348 14.83 -5.83 -8.47
C GLY A 348 15.57 -6.28 -7.21
N LYS A 349 16.29 -5.37 -6.53
CA LYS A 349 17.12 -5.69 -5.35
C LYS A 349 16.75 -4.86 -4.11
N ASN A 350 15.50 -4.42 -4.04
CA ASN A 350 15.05 -3.59 -2.93
C ASN A 350 15.03 -4.39 -1.62
N VAL A 351 14.58 -5.65 -1.68
CA VAL A 351 14.56 -6.53 -0.51
C VAL A 351 15.97 -6.74 0.06
N GLU A 352 16.98 -6.94 -0.79
CA GLU A 352 18.37 -7.10 -0.35
C GLU A 352 18.88 -5.86 0.39
N ARG A 353 18.52 -4.64 -0.06
CA ARG A 353 18.89 -3.38 0.60
C ARG A 353 18.23 -3.25 1.96
N VAL A 354 16.95 -3.63 2.07
CA VAL A 354 16.22 -3.60 3.35
C VAL A 354 16.82 -4.60 4.34
N ILE A 355 17.12 -5.82 3.90
CA ILE A 355 17.76 -6.84 4.75
C ILE A 355 19.14 -6.36 5.21
N SER A 356 19.97 -5.86 4.30
CA SER A 356 21.31 -5.33 4.64
C SER A 356 21.21 -4.22 5.71
N PHE A 357 20.21 -3.34 5.60
CA PHE A 357 20.00 -2.31 6.61
C PHE A 357 19.56 -2.89 7.98
N ILE A 358 18.65 -3.85 7.99
CA ILE A 358 18.22 -4.54 9.22
C ILE A 358 19.43 -5.21 9.91
N GLU A 359 20.25 -5.90 9.14
CA GLU A 359 21.46 -6.56 9.66
C GLU A 359 22.51 -5.56 10.19
N GLN A 360 22.64 -4.41 9.53
CA GLN A 360 23.52 -3.33 10.01
C GLN A 360 23.05 -2.83 11.38
N LEU A 361 21.76 -2.52 11.54
CA LEU A 361 21.20 -2.06 12.82
C LEU A 361 21.43 -3.07 13.95
N ILE A 362 21.36 -4.37 13.65
CA ILE A 362 21.57 -5.42 14.66
C ILE A 362 23.04 -5.50 15.09
N LYS A 363 23.98 -5.18 14.21
CA LYS A 363 25.43 -5.21 14.48
C LYS A 363 25.93 -3.98 15.23
N GLU A 364 25.27 -2.82 15.06
CA GLU A 364 25.67 -1.53 15.65
C GLU A 364 25.33 -1.42 17.14
N ASP A 365 24.39 -2.21 17.65
CA ASP A 365 23.93 -2.25 19.07
C ASP A 365 24.42 -3.54 19.80
#